data_7a34a6aead7683ba8b3efdd9e678b49d
#
_entry.id   7a34a6aead7683ba8b3efdd9e678b49d
#
_cell.length_a   1.000
_cell.length_b   1.000
_cell.length_c   1.000
_cell.angle_alpha   90.00
_cell.angle_beta   90.00
_cell.angle_gamma   90.00
#
_symmetry.space_group_name_H-M   'P 1'
#
loop_
_entity.id
_entity.type
_entity.pdbx_description
1 polymer ?
#
loop_
_entity_poly.entity_id
_entity_poly.type
_entity_poly.pdbx_seq_one_letter_code
_entity_poly.pdbx_strand_id
1 'polypeptide(L)'
;MPAVSLAHLQKQIELLRWKYTQPEEFVAGLRNLLEKYSDYTYRAAASAPEASRPIDAYHVPPVVTRKIELTLYGLVNENSSPALNLANLLRQEEKEEPRLLAIYLLGILPPSQFEQVIQTIETWASSENDPALLEALFEQGSSNLRRYSIQHWLSKIQEWASQNSTKFQKLALLALLPLLKDRQFENLPQVFNLCTPLFQGEIRGLSYELSRVLVALSQRSPAELAYYIRQLIGSAASDDLRRLIRRCLPAFPDEVQERIRPILHRTRSP
;
A
#
# COMPACT_ATOMS: atom_id res chain seq x y z
N MET A 1 19.38 -20.49 -9.25
CA MET A 1 18.44 -20.70 -8.13
C MET A 1 18.71 -22.03 -7.48
N PRO A 2 18.95 -22.12 -6.16
CA PRO A 2 19.08 -23.39 -5.48
C PRO A 2 17.77 -24.18 -5.59
N ALA A 3 17.86 -25.49 -5.83
CA ALA A 3 16.69 -26.37 -5.89
C ALA A 3 16.06 -26.45 -4.49
N VAL A 4 14.82 -25.96 -4.33
CA VAL A 4 14.10 -26.02 -3.05
C VAL A 4 13.53 -27.42 -2.85
N SER A 5 14.07 -28.17 -1.89
CA SER A 5 13.45 -29.43 -1.45
C SER A 5 12.19 -29.12 -0.62
N LEU A 6 11.01 -29.33 -1.22
CA LEU A 6 9.74 -29.05 -0.57
C LEU A 6 9.54 -29.84 0.74
N ALA A 7 10.00 -31.09 0.79
CA ALA A 7 9.91 -31.91 2.00
C ALA A 7 10.76 -31.33 3.15
N HIS A 8 11.95 -30.82 2.82
CA HIS A 8 12.83 -30.20 3.81
C HIS A 8 12.27 -28.85 4.28
N LEU A 9 11.78 -28.01 3.34
CA LEU A 9 11.11 -26.76 3.66
C LEU A 9 9.90 -26.99 4.59
N GLN A 10 9.07 -28.00 4.29
CA GLN A 10 7.93 -28.33 5.13
C GLN A 10 8.34 -28.65 6.57
N LYS A 11 9.38 -29.46 6.77
CA LYS A 11 9.90 -29.77 8.11
C LYS A 11 10.34 -28.50 8.87
N GLN A 12 11.01 -27.57 8.19
CA GLN A 12 11.49 -26.35 8.83
C GLN A 12 10.33 -25.40 9.20
N ILE A 13 9.31 -25.34 8.36
CA ILE A 13 8.11 -24.55 8.62
C ILE A 13 7.30 -25.16 9.79
N GLU A 14 7.21 -26.47 9.91
CA GLU A 14 6.59 -27.11 11.08
C GLU A 14 7.32 -26.75 12.39
N LEU A 15 8.65 -26.65 12.37
CA LEU A 15 9.40 -26.17 13.54
C LEU A 15 9.09 -24.71 13.89
N LEU A 16 8.89 -23.85 12.87
CA LEU A 16 8.45 -22.47 13.10
C LEU A 16 7.03 -22.39 13.67
N ARG A 17 6.14 -23.26 13.24
CA ARG A 17 4.76 -23.33 13.73
C ARG A 17 4.70 -23.45 15.24
N TRP A 18 5.52 -24.33 15.84
CA TRP A 18 5.60 -24.52 17.29
C TRP A 18 6.08 -23.28 18.06
N LYS A 19 6.79 -22.38 17.39
CA LYS A 19 7.32 -21.15 17.98
C LYS A 19 6.38 -19.95 17.86
N TYR A 20 5.23 -20.10 17.22
CA TYR A 20 4.32 -18.98 16.93
C TYR A 20 3.86 -18.22 18.18
N THR A 21 3.68 -18.89 19.30
CA THR A 21 3.32 -18.26 20.59
C THR A 21 4.50 -17.65 21.33
N GLN A 22 5.71 -17.76 20.78
CA GLN A 22 6.96 -17.22 21.30
C GLN A 22 7.60 -16.34 20.18
N PRO A 23 7.14 -15.08 20.00
CA PRO A 23 7.47 -14.31 18.83
C PRO A 23 8.96 -14.10 18.60
N GLU A 24 9.76 -13.92 19.64
CA GLU A 24 11.23 -13.77 19.55
C GLU A 24 11.90 -15.03 18.99
N GLU A 25 11.48 -16.20 19.46
CA GLU A 25 11.98 -17.48 18.96
C GLU A 25 11.53 -17.74 17.52
N PHE A 26 10.31 -17.31 17.19
CA PHE A 26 9.80 -17.41 15.81
C PHE A 26 10.67 -16.56 14.87
N VAL A 27 10.94 -15.29 15.22
CA VAL A 27 11.76 -14.39 14.39
C VAL A 27 13.17 -14.95 14.21
N ALA A 28 13.82 -15.46 15.27
CA ALA A 28 15.12 -16.10 15.18
C ALA A 28 15.10 -17.35 14.27
N GLY A 29 14.07 -18.18 14.40
CA GLY A 29 13.89 -19.36 13.55
C GLY A 29 13.62 -19.00 12.08
N LEU A 30 12.82 -17.95 11.84
CA LEU A 30 12.53 -17.44 10.50
C LEU A 30 13.80 -16.90 9.84
N ARG A 31 14.63 -16.13 10.55
CA ARG A 31 15.89 -15.62 10.04
C ARG A 31 16.78 -16.76 9.54
N ASN A 32 16.99 -17.79 10.37
CA ASN A 32 17.76 -18.97 9.99
C ASN A 32 17.18 -19.71 8.77
N LEU A 33 15.85 -19.74 8.64
CA LEU A 33 15.19 -20.35 7.48
C LEU A 33 15.43 -19.52 6.23
N LEU A 34 15.25 -18.20 6.28
CA LEU A 34 15.44 -17.30 5.14
C LEU A 34 16.90 -17.29 4.70
N GLU A 35 17.87 -17.22 5.62
CA GLU A 35 19.29 -17.33 5.32
C GLU A 35 19.63 -18.60 4.55
N LYS A 36 19.07 -19.73 4.94
CA LYS A 36 19.33 -21.03 4.29
C LYS A 36 18.84 -21.10 2.85
N TYR A 37 17.75 -20.37 2.53
CA TYR A 37 17.18 -20.31 1.18
C TYR A 37 17.57 -19.03 0.41
N SER A 38 18.44 -18.20 0.99
CA SER A 38 18.94 -16.96 0.39
C SER A 38 19.72 -17.22 -0.88
N ASP A 39 19.52 -16.37 -1.89
CA ASP A 39 20.32 -16.37 -3.12
C ASP A 39 21.48 -15.37 -3.00
N TYR A 40 22.61 -15.83 -2.49
CA TYR A 40 23.83 -15.03 -2.37
C TYR A 40 24.47 -14.64 -3.71
N THR A 41 24.00 -15.21 -4.82
CA THR A 41 24.49 -14.88 -6.17
C THR A 41 23.76 -13.69 -6.79
N TYR A 42 22.65 -13.25 -6.17
CA TYR A 42 21.92 -12.10 -6.63
C TYR A 42 22.79 -10.83 -6.50
N ARG A 43 23.03 -10.18 -7.63
CA ARG A 43 23.69 -8.88 -7.70
C ARG A 43 22.64 -7.85 -8.14
N ALA A 44 22.29 -6.92 -7.25
CA ALA A 44 21.54 -5.74 -7.66
C ALA A 44 22.30 -5.01 -8.77
N ALA A 45 21.59 -4.50 -9.78
CA ALA A 45 22.24 -3.73 -10.84
C ALA A 45 23.01 -2.55 -10.23
N ALA A 46 24.31 -2.50 -10.47
CA ALA A 46 25.25 -1.55 -9.85
C ALA A 46 24.99 -0.06 -10.19
N SER A 47 23.97 0.24 -10.98
CA SER A 47 23.65 1.57 -11.53
C SER A 47 22.53 2.33 -10.80
N ALA A 48 21.96 1.79 -9.71
CA ALA A 48 20.93 2.51 -8.96
C ALA A 48 21.57 3.61 -8.09
N PRO A 49 21.05 4.87 -8.12
CA PRO A 49 21.50 5.93 -7.21
C PRO A 49 21.34 5.50 -5.74
N GLU A 50 22.23 5.94 -4.86
CA GLU A 50 22.20 5.58 -3.43
C GLU A 50 20.84 5.83 -2.74
N ALA A 51 20.13 6.90 -3.14
CA ALA A 51 18.79 7.22 -2.66
C ALA A 51 17.68 6.26 -3.13
N SER A 52 17.98 5.35 -4.05
CA SER A 52 17.04 4.38 -4.63
C SER A 52 17.49 2.93 -4.40
N ARG A 53 18.44 2.69 -3.48
CA ARG A 53 18.84 1.32 -3.16
C ARG A 53 17.67 0.62 -2.47
N PRO A 54 17.20 -0.52 -3.03
CA PRO A 54 16.19 -1.33 -2.35
C PRO A 54 16.72 -1.78 -0.99
N ILE A 55 15.80 -1.98 -0.06
CA ILE A 55 16.13 -2.60 1.23
C ILE A 55 16.86 -3.90 0.95
N ASP A 56 17.85 -4.19 1.78
CA ASP A 56 18.59 -5.45 1.69
C ASP A 56 17.64 -6.63 1.89
N ALA A 57 17.75 -7.64 1.03
CA ALA A 57 16.84 -8.78 0.99
C ALA A 57 17.60 -10.11 1.00
N TYR A 58 16.97 -11.18 1.47
CA TYR A 58 17.51 -12.54 1.36
C TYR A 58 17.41 -13.09 -0.06
N HIS A 59 16.52 -12.51 -0.90
CA HIS A 59 16.23 -13.01 -2.24
C HIS A 59 15.82 -14.48 -2.27
N VAL A 60 14.96 -14.87 -1.33
CA VAL A 60 14.47 -16.25 -1.27
C VAL A 60 13.51 -16.56 -2.41
N PRO A 61 13.46 -17.81 -2.90
CA PRO A 61 12.48 -18.22 -3.89
C PRO A 61 11.04 -17.94 -3.43
N PRO A 62 10.13 -17.45 -4.30
CA PRO A 62 8.74 -17.11 -3.92
C PRO A 62 7.95 -18.27 -3.30
N VAL A 63 8.32 -19.51 -3.60
CA VAL A 63 7.69 -20.70 -2.97
C VAL A 63 7.94 -20.76 -1.46
N VAL A 64 9.09 -20.23 -0.98
CA VAL A 64 9.43 -20.20 0.44
C VAL A 64 8.54 -19.19 1.16
N THR A 65 8.48 -17.94 0.69
CA THR A 65 7.64 -16.89 1.28
C THR A 65 6.18 -17.27 1.25
N ARG A 66 5.69 -17.80 0.12
CA ARG A 66 4.31 -18.26 -0.02
C ARG A 66 3.95 -19.37 0.97
N LYS A 67 4.85 -20.30 1.22
CA LYS A 67 4.61 -21.39 2.18
C LYS A 67 4.58 -20.87 3.61
N ILE A 68 5.41 -19.89 3.95
CA ILE A 68 5.40 -19.21 5.26
C ILE A 68 4.07 -18.46 5.44
N GLU A 69 3.64 -17.68 4.44
CA GLU A 69 2.37 -16.95 4.47
C GLU A 69 1.18 -17.86 4.71
N LEU A 70 1.08 -19.00 3.99
CA LEU A 70 0.01 -19.98 4.19
C LEU A 70 0.01 -20.56 5.59
N THR A 71 1.18 -20.81 6.16
CA THR A 71 1.31 -21.31 7.54
C THR A 71 0.87 -20.26 8.55
N LEU A 72 1.31 -19.01 8.39
CA LEU A 72 0.88 -17.90 9.24
C LEU A 72 -0.63 -17.66 9.16
N TYR A 73 -1.22 -17.75 7.98
CA TYR A 73 -2.68 -17.67 7.82
C TYR A 73 -3.41 -18.71 8.66
N GLY A 74 -2.96 -19.97 8.62
CA GLY A 74 -3.52 -21.03 9.44
C GLY A 74 -3.40 -20.75 10.95
N LEU A 75 -2.21 -20.34 11.38
CA LEU A 75 -1.92 -20.01 12.78
C LEU A 75 -2.74 -18.82 13.31
N VAL A 76 -2.88 -17.77 12.53
CA VAL A 76 -3.71 -16.60 12.90
C VAL A 76 -5.18 -16.97 13.01
N ASN A 77 -5.69 -17.85 12.14
CA ASN A 77 -7.06 -18.34 12.24
C ASN A 77 -7.28 -19.24 13.47
N GLU A 78 -6.28 -20.01 13.88
CA GLU A 78 -6.32 -20.82 15.09
C GLU A 78 -6.22 -19.95 16.36
N ASN A 79 -5.28 -18.97 16.36
CA ASN A 79 -5.04 -18.07 17.49
C ASN A 79 -4.40 -16.77 16.98
N SER A 80 -5.17 -15.70 16.92
CA SER A 80 -4.69 -14.39 16.47
C SER A 80 -3.95 -13.56 17.53
N SER A 81 -3.96 -14.00 18.79
CA SER A 81 -3.42 -13.21 19.92
C SER A 81 -1.93 -12.85 19.78
N PRO A 82 -1.01 -13.77 19.37
CA PRO A 82 0.41 -13.42 19.22
C PRO A 82 0.75 -12.65 17.95
N ALA A 83 -0.17 -12.62 16.96
CA ALA A 83 0.15 -12.18 15.60
C ALA A 83 0.60 -10.72 15.52
N LEU A 84 -0.04 -9.82 16.26
CA LEU A 84 0.32 -8.39 16.25
C LEU A 84 1.70 -8.16 16.87
N ASN A 85 2.03 -8.85 17.97
CA ASN A 85 3.36 -8.77 18.56
C ASN A 85 4.43 -9.34 17.61
N LEU A 86 4.13 -10.47 16.99
CA LEU A 86 5.01 -11.05 15.97
C LEU A 86 5.22 -10.09 14.80
N ALA A 87 4.16 -9.44 14.31
CA ALA A 87 4.26 -8.45 13.24
C ALA A 87 5.17 -7.28 13.63
N ASN A 88 5.04 -6.76 14.86
CA ASN A 88 5.89 -5.68 15.35
C ASN A 88 7.38 -6.07 15.44
N LEU A 89 7.70 -7.30 15.82
CA LEU A 89 9.08 -7.79 15.86
C LEU A 89 9.64 -7.99 14.46
N LEU A 90 8.87 -8.61 13.56
CA LEU A 90 9.28 -8.79 12.14
C LEU A 90 9.50 -7.44 11.44
N ARG A 91 8.74 -6.41 11.80
CA ARG A 91 8.90 -5.05 11.24
C ARG A 91 10.24 -4.42 11.60
N GLN A 92 10.87 -4.83 12.71
CA GLN A 92 12.16 -4.34 13.18
C GLN A 92 13.36 -5.00 12.48
N GLU A 93 13.14 -6.08 11.73
CA GLU A 93 14.19 -6.72 10.96
C GLU A 93 14.72 -5.80 9.85
N GLU A 94 16.00 -5.95 9.50
CA GLU A 94 16.66 -5.11 8.49
C GLU A 94 16.29 -5.52 7.06
N LYS A 95 15.98 -6.80 6.85
CA LYS A 95 15.72 -7.38 5.53
C LYS A 95 14.26 -7.19 5.10
N GLU A 96 14.07 -7.19 3.79
CA GLU A 96 12.76 -6.94 3.16
C GLU A 96 11.72 -8.02 3.49
N GLU A 97 12.08 -9.32 3.36
CA GLU A 97 11.12 -10.42 3.48
C GLU A 97 10.46 -10.50 4.86
N PRO A 98 11.17 -10.39 6.02
CA PRO A 98 10.52 -10.30 7.32
C PRO A 98 9.56 -9.12 7.44
N ARG A 99 9.91 -7.95 6.88
CA ARG A 99 9.08 -6.75 6.91
C ARG A 99 7.82 -6.92 6.06
N LEU A 100 7.91 -7.58 4.92
CA LEU A 100 6.74 -7.94 4.10
C LEU A 100 5.86 -8.96 4.81
N LEU A 101 6.42 -9.94 5.51
CA LEU A 101 5.66 -10.88 6.35
C LEU A 101 4.97 -10.19 7.52
N ALA A 102 5.58 -9.14 8.11
CA ALA A 102 4.94 -8.30 9.12
C ALA A 102 3.69 -7.61 8.55
N ILE A 103 3.81 -7.03 7.36
CA ILE A 103 2.71 -6.39 6.64
C ILE A 103 1.61 -7.41 6.30
N TYR A 104 1.99 -8.59 5.83
CA TYR A 104 1.05 -9.67 5.55
C TYR A 104 0.25 -10.05 6.80
N LEU A 105 0.91 -10.20 7.95
CA LEU A 105 0.24 -10.51 9.23
C LEU A 105 -0.82 -9.48 9.59
N LEU A 106 -0.55 -8.17 9.44
CA LEU A 106 -1.56 -7.15 9.68
C LEU A 106 -2.79 -7.35 8.79
N GLY A 107 -2.55 -7.69 7.53
CA GLY A 107 -3.61 -7.86 6.53
C GLY A 107 -4.54 -9.04 6.75
N ILE A 108 -4.12 -10.03 7.54
CA ILE A 108 -4.92 -11.24 7.84
C ILE A 108 -5.52 -11.25 9.24
N LEU A 109 -5.27 -10.21 10.06
CA LEU A 109 -5.84 -10.13 11.41
C LEU A 109 -7.38 -10.05 11.39
N PRO A 110 -8.05 -10.66 12.40
CA PRO A 110 -9.51 -10.70 12.45
C PRO A 110 -10.11 -9.33 12.82
N PRO A 111 -11.42 -9.14 12.57
CA PRO A 111 -12.14 -7.89 12.86
C PRO A 111 -12.02 -7.39 14.30
N SER A 112 -11.87 -8.30 15.28
CA SER A 112 -11.70 -7.95 16.69
C SER A 112 -10.43 -7.15 17.00
N GLN A 113 -9.47 -7.12 16.08
CA GLN A 113 -8.19 -6.40 16.23
C GLN A 113 -8.06 -5.20 15.28
N PHE A 114 -9.10 -4.82 14.52
CA PHE A 114 -8.99 -3.80 13.48
C PHE A 114 -8.57 -2.42 14.00
N GLU A 115 -8.98 -2.03 15.19
CA GLU A 115 -8.53 -0.77 15.77
C GLU A 115 -7.01 -0.75 15.97
N GLN A 116 -6.46 -1.83 16.50
CA GLN A 116 -5.01 -1.99 16.68
C GLN A 116 -4.27 -2.05 15.33
N VAL A 117 -4.87 -2.70 14.33
CA VAL A 117 -4.31 -2.74 12.96
C VAL A 117 -4.24 -1.33 12.36
N ILE A 118 -5.29 -0.53 12.48
CA ILE A 118 -5.33 0.86 11.99
C ILE A 118 -4.24 1.70 12.65
N GLN A 119 -4.13 1.62 13.98
CA GLN A 119 -3.10 2.34 14.74
C GLN A 119 -1.69 1.89 14.35
N THR A 120 -1.50 0.59 14.10
CA THR A 120 -0.23 0.04 13.66
C THR A 120 0.13 0.50 12.25
N ILE A 121 -0.84 0.48 11.31
CA ILE A 121 -0.63 1.00 9.95
C ILE A 121 -0.25 2.48 10.00
N GLU A 122 -0.94 3.30 10.79
CA GLU A 122 -0.63 4.72 10.94
C GLU A 122 0.78 4.94 11.49
N THR A 123 1.15 4.19 12.52
CA THR A 123 2.49 4.27 13.15
C THR A 123 3.58 3.87 12.15
N TRP A 124 3.41 2.73 11.47
CA TRP A 124 4.41 2.24 10.52
C TRP A 124 4.51 3.13 9.28
N ALA A 125 3.39 3.54 8.70
CA ALA A 125 3.38 4.45 7.57
C ALA A 125 4.00 5.82 7.90
N SER A 126 3.88 6.24 9.16
CA SER A 126 4.48 7.48 9.64
C SER A 126 6.00 7.45 9.72
N SER A 127 6.61 6.30 9.89
CA SER A 127 8.07 6.10 10.02
C SER A 127 8.70 5.44 8.79
N GLU A 128 7.90 4.96 7.82
CA GLU A 128 8.40 4.27 6.64
C GLU A 128 8.89 5.27 5.59
N ASN A 129 10.09 5.03 5.09
CA ASN A 129 10.70 5.81 4.02
C ASN A 129 10.81 5.03 2.71
N ASP A 130 10.70 3.70 2.75
CA ASP A 130 10.72 2.88 1.53
C ASP A 130 9.34 2.89 0.85
N PRO A 131 9.25 3.39 -0.40
CA PRO A 131 7.97 3.50 -1.12
C PRO A 131 7.32 2.13 -1.38
N ALA A 132 8.10 1.06 -1.59
CA ALA A 132 7.58 -0.27 -1.89
C ALA A 132 6.95 -0.89 -0.64
N LEU A 133 7.59 -0.77 0.53
CA LEU A 133 7.02 -1.21 1.79
C LEU A 133 5.80 -0.39 2.18
N LEU A 134 5.81 0.92 1.93
CA LEU A 134 4.66 1.78 2.18
C LEU A 134 3.47 1.39 1.28
N GLU A 135 3.71 1.09 0.01
CA GLU A 135 2.67 0.59 -0.90
C GLU A 135 2.14 -0.78 -0.46
N ALA A 136 3.03 -1.71 -0.10
CA ALA A 136 2.64 -3.03 0.41
C ALA A 136 1.81 -2.91 1.70
N LEU A 137 2.15 -1.98 2.60
CA LEU A 137 1.42 -1.74 3.84
C LEU A 137 -0.04 -1.36 3.58
N PHE A 138 -0.30 -0.48 2.61
CA PHE A 138 -1.67 -0.12 2.24
C PHE A 138 -2.35 -1.19 1.39
N GLU A 139 -1.64 -1.91 0.52
CA GLU A 139 -2.21 -2.92 -0.36
C GLU A 139 -2.49 -4.24 0.38
N GLN A 140 -1.53 -4.74 1.13
CA GLN A 140 -1.65 -6.02 1.84
C GLN A 140 -2.08 -5.84 3.30
N GLY A 141 -1.43 -4.94 4.04
CA GLY A 141 -1.68 -4.75 5.46
C GLY A 141 -3.09 -4.28 5.81
N SER A 142 -3.80 -3.61 4.89
CA SER A 142 -5.19 -3.21 5.08
C SER A 142 -6.22 -4.16 4.46
N SER A 143 -5.83 -5.36 3.97
CA SER A 143 -6.69 -6.21 3.16
C SER A 143 -7.97 -6.65 3.89
N ASN A 144 -7.88 -7.16 5.12
CA ASN A 144 -9.06 -7.54 5.91
C ASN A 144 -9.88 -6.32 6.36
N LEU A 145 -9.25 -5.17 6.66
CA LEU A 145 -9.97 -3.92 6.94
C LEU A 145 -10.87 -3.53 5.76
N ARG A 146 -10.34 -3.54 4.54
CA ARG A 146 -11.10 -3.23 3.33
C ARG A 146 -12.21 -4.22 3.08
N ARG A 147 -11.97 -5.51 3.35
CA ARG A 147 -12.94 -6.57 3.09
C ARG A 147 -14.07 -6.61 4.11
N TYR A 148 -13.79 -6.43 5.39
CA TYR A 148 -14.74 -6.70 6.47
C TYR A 148 -15.18 -5.44 7.23
N SER A 149 -14.49 -4.30 7.07
CA SER A 149 -14.78 -3.05 7.79
C SER A 149 -14.51 -1.81 6.94
N ILE A 150 -14.98 -1.82 5.69
CA ILE A 150 -14.70 -0.76 4.71
C ILE A 150 -15.11 0.64 5.19
N GLN A 151 -16.24 0.77 5.90
CA GLN A 151 -16.71 2.07 6.39
C GLN A 151 -15.79 2.64 7.47
N HIS A 152 -15.29 1.80 8.37
CA HIS A 152 -14.32 2.20 9.39
C HIS A 152 -13.00 2.64 8.74
N TRP A 153 -12.53 1.87 7.72
CA TRP A 153 -11.34 2.23 6.95
C TRP A 153 -11.50 3.58 6.22
N LEU A 154 -12.63 3.80 5.55
CA LEU A 154 -12.93 5.07 4.88
C LEU A 154 -13.02 6.25 5.84
N SER A 155 -13.59 6.04 7.04
CA SER A 155 -13.62 7.07 8.09
C SER A 155 -12.21 7.47 8.52
N LYS A 156 -11.30 6.50 8.65
CA LYS A 156 -9.88 6.78 8.97
C LYS A 156 -9.16 7.51 7.84
N ILE A 157 -9.41 7.12 6.59
CA ILE A 157 -8.86 7.84 5.42
C ILE A 157 -9.37 9.29 5.40
N GLN A 158 -10.64 9.51 5.71
CA GLN A 158 -11.23 10.85 5.80
C GLN A 158 -10.59 11.68 6.91
N GLU A 159 -10.35 11.09 8.07
CA GLU A 159 -9.62 11.72 9.17
C GLU A 159 -8.23 12.19 8.73
N TRP A 160 -7.46 11.31 8.07
CA TRP A 160 -6.14 11.67 7.54
C TRP A 160 -6.21 12.76 6.47
N ALA A 161 -7.17 12.69 5.55
CA ALA A 161 -7.35 13.67 4.49
C ALA A 161 -7.71 15.07 5.01
N SER A 162 -8.43 15.13 6.14
CA SER A 162 -8.87 16.39 6.75
C SER A 162 -7.81 17.06 7.63
N GLN A 163 -6.73 16.35 7.98
CA GLN A 163 -5.65 16.93 8.76
C GLN A 163 -4.86 17.97 7.95
N ASN A 164 -4.50 19.09 8.58
CA ASN A 164 -3.62 20.09 7.98
C ASN A 164 -2.15 19.64 8.03
N SER A 165 -1.89 18.46 7.48
CA SER A 165 -0.57 17.82 7.45
C SER A 165 -0.38 17.08 6.15
N THR A 166 0.55 17.55 5.32
CA THR A 166 0.93 16.90 4.05
C THR A 166 1.24 15.41 4.23
N LYS A 167 1.82 15.04 5.37
CA LYS A 167 2.14 13.65 5.68
C LYS A 167 0.87 12.80 5.74
N PHE A 168 -0.12 13.18 6.56
CA PHE A 168 -1.36 12.42 6.69
C PHE A 168 -2.20 12.45 5.41
N GLN A 169 -2.20 13.58 4.71
CA GLN A 169 -2.85 13.68 3.40
C GLN A 169 -2.25 12.71 2.36
N LYS A 170 -0.92 12.51 2.38
CA LYS A 170 -0.27 11.47 1.57
C LYS A 170 -0.73 10.07 1.95
N LEU A 171 -0.80 9.76 3.27
CA LEU A 171 -1.29 8.47 3.73
C LEU A 171 -2.73 8.22 3.25
N ALA A 172 -3.59 9.24 3.33
CA ALA A 172 -4.96 9.15 2.82
C ALA A 172 -5.00 8.80 1.33
N LEU A 173 -4.22 9.49 0.51
CA LEU A 173 -4.16 9.23 -0.94
C LEU A 173 -3.60 7.83 -1.26
N LEU A 174 -2.57 7.38 -0.55
CA LEU A 174 -2.02 6.03 -0.72
C LEU A 174 -3.02 4.96 -0.31
N ALA A 175 -3.78 5.18 0.78
CA ALA A 175 -4.80 4.26 1.25
C ALA A 175 -6.01 4.12 0.29
N LEU A 176 -6.27 5.12 -0.56
CA LEU A 176 -7.31 5.05 -1.59
C LEU A 176 -6.91 4.17 -2.79
N LEU A 177 -5.61 4.05 -3.10
CA LEU A 177 -5.17 3.32 -4.30
C LEU A 177 -5.61 1.86 -4.34
N PRO A 178 -5.51 1.07 -3.26
CA PRO A 178 -6.02 -0.30 -3.24
C PRO A 178 -7.53 -0.41 -3.45
N LEU A 179 -8.30 0.58 -2.94
CA LEU A 179 -9.76 0.63 -3.16
C LEU A 179 -10.09 0.88 -4.63
N LEU A 180 -9.33 1.72 -5.31
CA LEU A 180 -9.51 2.02 -6.73
C LEU A 180 -9.12 0.86 -7.64
N LYS A 181 -8.20 -0.01 -7.20
CA LYS A 181 -7.86 -1.25 -7.89
C LYS A 181 -8.92 -2.34 -7.70
N ASP A 182 -9.63 -2.33 -6.58
CA ASP A 182 -10.64 -3.33 -6.25
C ASP A 182 -11.94 -3.06 -7.01
N ARG A 183 -12.29 -3.95 -7.96
CA ARG A 183 -13.51 -3.84 -8.76
C ARG A 183 -14.81 -4.04 -7.95
N GLN A 184 -14.75 -4.66 -6.77
CA GLN A 184 -15.91 -4.85 -5.90
C GLN A 184 -16.24 -3.59 -5.09
N PHE A 185 -15.31 -2.64 -5.01
CA PHE A 185 -15.56 -1.36 -4.35
C PHE A 185 -16.35 -0.43 -5.28
N GLU A 186 -17.63 -0.15 -4.94
CA GLU A 186 -18.54 0.62 -5.80
C GLU A 186 -18.70 2.09 -5.37
N ASN A 187 -18.32 2.46 -4.14
CA ASN A 187 -18.57 3.79 -3.60
C ASN A 187 -17.54 4.84 -4.07
N LEU A 188 -17.44 4.99 -5.41
CA LEU A 188 -16.57 6.03 -6.02
C LEU A 188 -16.99 7.46 -5.65
N PRO A 189 -18.28 7.82 -5.49
CA PRO A 189 -18.65 9.16 -5.03
C PRO A 189 -17.98 9.56 -3.73
N GLN A 190 -17.83 8.65 -2.77
CA GLN A 190 -17.13 8.93 -1.52
C GLN A 190 -15.64 9.22 -1.76
N VAL A 191 -14.98 8.50 -2.69
CA VAL A 191 -13.58 8.79 -3.05
C VAL A 191 -13.43 10.18 -3.67
N PHE A 192 -14.31 10.58 -4.59
CA PHE A 192 -14.30 11.92 -5.15
C PHE A 192 -14.48 12.99 -4.07
N ASN A 193 -15.39 12.78 -3.14
CA ASN A 193 -15.62 13.71 -2.02
C ASN A 193 -14.38 13.82 -1.11
N LEU A 194 -13.71 12.71 -0.81
CA LEU A 194 -12.46 12.68 -0.04
C LEU A 194 -11.32 13.41 -0.74
N CYS A 195 -11.23 13.29 -2.07
CA CYS A 195 -10.16 13.91 -2.85
C CYS A 195 -10.39 15.41 -3.12
N THR A 196 -11.64 15.87 -3.14
CA THR A 196 -11.98 17.25 -3.52
C THR A 196 -11.20 18.31 -2.71
N PRO A 197 -11.17 18.30 -1.36
CA PRO A 197 -10.41 19.28 -0.60
C PRO A 197 -8.90 19.20 -0.87
N LEU A 198 -8.35 18.02 -1.17
CA LEU A 198 -6.94 17.83 -1.46
C LEU A 198 -6.57 18.39 -2.84
N PHE A 199 -7.47 18.33 -3.83
CA PHE A 199 -7.28 18.96 -5.15
C PHE A 199 -7.47 20.47 -5.12
N GLN A 200 -8.25 21.00 -4.18
CA GLN A 200 -8.49 22.44 -4.01
C GLN A 200 -7.46 23.10 -3.09
N GLY A 201 -6.74 22.33 -2.29
CA GLY A 201 -5.72 22.78 -1.36
C GLY A 201 -4.33 22.95 -1.95
N GLU A 202 -3.31 22.80 -1.13
CA GLU A 202 -1.91 22.90 -1.55
C GLU A 202 -1.42 21.62 -2.23
N ILE A 203 -1.35 21.64 -3.56
CA ILE A 203 -1.04 20.46 -4.38
C ILE A 203 0.44 20.11 -4.40
N ARG A 204 1.36 21.09 -4.22
CA ARG A 204 2.80 20.89 -4.48
C ARG A 204 3.38 19.69 -3.71
N GLY A 205 3.07 19.60 -2.42
CA GLY A 205 3.53 18.51 -1.57
C GLY A 205 2.87 17.15 -1.84
N LEU A 206 1.74 17.12 -2.57
CA LEU A 206 0.90 15.93 -2.82
C LEU A 206 0.87 15.51 -4.29
N SER A 207 1.60 16.21 -5.15
CA SER A 207 1.42 16.10 -6.60
C SER A 207 1.69 14.69 -7.16
N TYR A 208 2.57 13.92 -6.55
CA TYR A 208 2.85 12.54 -6.94
C TYR A 208 1.68 11.62 -6.60
N GLU A 209 1.22 11.64 -5.37
CA GLU A 209 0.13 10.79 -4.88
C GLU A 209 -1.21 11.15 -5.56
N LEU A 210 -1.49 12.44 -5.73
CA LEU A 210 -2.66 12.93 -6.48
C LEU A 210 -2.62 12.47 -7.95
N SER A 211 -1.44 12.48 -8.60
CA SER A 211 -1.30 11.94 -9.95
C SER A 211 -1.67 10.45 -10.01
N ARG A 212 -1.20 9.65 -9.05
CA ARG A 212 -1.52 8.21 -8.97
C ARG A 212 -3.02 7.97 -8.81
N VAL A 213 -3.67 8.74 -7.93
CA VAL A 213 -5.12 8.64 -7.72
C VAL A 213 -5.89 9.04 -8.99
N LEU A 214 -5.51 10.14 -9.68
CA LEU A 214 -6.13 10.53 -10.94
C LEU A 214 -6.01 9.45 -12.02
N VAL A 215 -4.82 8.85 -12.16
CA VAL A 215 -4.60 7.76 -13.12
C VAL A 215 -5.42 6.53 -12.75
N ALA A 216 -5.48 6.14 -11.47
CA ALA A 216 -6.29 5.01 -11.02
C ALA A 216 -7.80 5.26 -11.26
N LEU A 217 -8.30 6.46 -10.96
CA LEU A 217 -9.68 6.86 -11.26
C LEU A 217 -9.97 6.87 -12.76
N SER A 218 -9.03 7.29 -13.61
CA SER A 218 -9.22 7.31 -15.06
C SER A 218 -9.38 5.90 -15.65
N GLN A 219 -8.72 4.94 -15.06
CA GLN A 219 -8.83 3.53 -15.47
C GLN A 219 -10.09 2.87 -14.87
N ARG A 220 -10.52 3.30 -13.69
CA ARG A 220 -11.64 2.74 -12.96
C ARG A 220 -12.99 3.24 -13.48
N SER A 221 -13.12 4.54 -13.69
CA SER A 221 -14.34 5.20 -14.16
C SER A 221 -14.03 6.44 -15.00
N PRO A 222 -13.72 6.26 -16.30
CA PRO A 222 -13.32 7.34 -17.20
C PRO A 222 -14.35 8.48 -17.29
N ALA A 223 -15.62 8.14 -17.42
CA ALA A 223 -16.69 9.12 -17.59
C ALA A 223 -16.89 9.99 -16.34
N GLU A 224 -16.91 9.37 -15.16
CA GLU A 224 -17.06 10.08 -13.88
C GLU A 224 -15.85 10.96 -13.60
N LEU A 225 -14.63 10.48 -13.87
CA LEU A 225 -13.44 11.30 -13.72
C LEU A 225 -13.47 12.52 -14.65
N ALA A 226 -13.86 12.36 -15.92
CA ALA A 226 -13.94 13.49 -16.83
C ALA A 226 -14.94 14.54 -16.34
N TYR A 227 -16.10 14.10 -15.81
CA TYR A 227 -17.06 15.00 -15.20
C TYR A 227 -16.51 15.68 -13.94
N TYR A 228 -15.87 14.93 -13.05
CA TYR A 228 -15.26 15.43 -11.83
C TYR A 228 -14.18 16.49 -12.11
N ILE A 229 -13.27 16.23 -13.06
CA ILE A 229 -12.23 17.22 -13.46
C ILE A 229 -12.88 18.50 -14.01
N ARG A 230 -14.00 18.37 -14.78
CA ARG A 230 -14.73 19.54 -15.26
C ARG A 230 -15.25 20.41 -14.11
N GLN A 231 -15.81 19.78 -13.07
CA GLN A 231 -16.28 20.49 -11.88
C GLN A 231 -15.12 21.17 -11.14
N LEU A 232 -14.00 20.45 -10.89
CA LEU A 232 -12.84 21.01 -10.23
C LEU A 232 -12.28 22.23 -10.97
N ILE A 233 -12.21 22.18 -12.29
CA ILE A 233 -11.71 23.30 -13.11
C ILE A 233 -12.71 24.46 -13.14
N GLY A 234 -14.01 24.18 -13.14
CA GLY A 234 -15.08 25.17 -13.12
C GLY A 234 -15.18 25.97 -11.82
N SER A 235 -14.81 25.37 -10.69
CA SER A 235 -14.86 25.95 -9.35
C SER A 235 -13.61 26.76 -8.95
N ALA A 236 -12.97 27.48 -9.88
CA ALA A 236 -11.76 28.29 -9.65
C ALA A 236 -10.49 27.48 -9.40
N ALA A 237 -10.18 26.56 -10.32
CA ALA A 237 -8.96 25.76 -10.25
C ALA A 237 -7.67 26.58 -10.16
N SER A 238 -6.81 26.18 -9.25
CA SER A 238 -5.45 26.73 -9.16
C SER A 238 -4.63 26.35 -10.42
N ASP A 239 -3.61 27.14 -10.73
CA ASP A 239 -2.68 26.82 -11.84
C ASP A 239 -1.91 25.51 -11.57
N ASP A 240 -1.66 25.19 -10.30
CA ASP A 240 -1.02 23.94 -9.91
C ASP A 240 -1.91 22.73 -10.22
N LEU A 241 -3.23 22.82 -9.99
CA LEU A 241 -4.17 21.78 -10.38
C LEU A 241 -4.21 21.57 -11.89
N ARG A 242 -4.27 22.66 -12.66
CA ARG A 242 -4.24 22.58 -14.13
C ARG A 242 -2.96 21.95 -14.65
N ARG A 243 -1.80 22.28 -14.06
CA ARG A 243 -0.51 21.67 -14.39
C ARG A 243 -0.46 20.20 -14.04
N LEU A 244 -0.99 19.80 -12.87
CA LEU A 244 -1.10 18.41 -12.45
C LEU A 244 -1.91 17.60 -13.45
N ILE A 245 -3.12 18.06 -13.81
CA ILE A 245 -4.00 17.36 -14.76
C ILE A 245 -3.33 17.24 -16.14
N ARG A 246 -2.68 18.32 -16.66
CA ARG A 246 -1.94 18.26 -17.94
C ARG A 246 -0.84 17.21 -17.93
N ARG A 247 -0.14 17.05 -16.81
CA ARG A 247 0.93 16.06 -16.65
C ARG A 247 0.39 14.63 -16.62
N CYS A 248 -0.81 14.41 -16.04
CA CYS A 248 -1.45 13.10 -15.99
C CYS A 248 -2.13 12.74 -17.32
N LEU A 249 -2.46 13.70 -18.16
CA LEU A 249 -3.26 13.51 -19.37
C LEU A 249 -2.76 12.39 -20.29
N PRO A 250 -1.44 12.21 -20.56
CA PRO A 250 -0.95 11.13 -21.41
C PRO A 250 -1.20 9.72 -20.86
N ALA A 251 -1.42 9.61 -19.54
CA ALA A 251 -1.69 8.33 -18.87
C ALA A 251 -3.19 7.99 -18.80
N PHE A 252 -4.06 8.92 -19.21
CA PHE A 252 -5.51 8.70 -19.24
C PHE A 252 -5.95 7.96 -20.50
N PRO A 253 -7.05 7.18 -20.46
CA PRO A 253 -7.69 6.65 -21.66
C PRO A 253 -8.06 7.75 -22.65
N ASP A 254 -8.04 7.44 -23.96
CA ASP A 254 -8.28 8.44 -25.02
C ASP A 254 -9.61 9.19 -24.85
N GLU A 255 -10.67 8.49 -24.48
CA GLU A 255 -11.99 9.11 -24.26
C GLU A 255 -11.95 10.19 -23.14
N VAL A 256 -11.12 10.01 -22.11
CA VAL A 256 -10.93 11.00 -21.04
C VAL A 256 -10.10 12.18 -21.54
N GLN A 257 -9.04 11.89 -22.31
CA GLN A 257 -8.20 12.93 -22.91
C GLN A 257 -9.02 13.85 -23.79
N GLU A 258 -9.85 13.31 -24.69
CA GLU A 258 -10.69 14.09 -25.62
C GLU A 258 -11.66 15.02 -24.87
N ARG A 259 -12.24 14.54 -23.77
CA ARG A 259 -13.17 15.33 -22.95
C ARG A 259 -12.50 16.43 -22.13
N ILE A 260 -11.23 16.23 -21.73
CA ILE A 260 -10.54 17.16 -20.82
C ILE A 260 -9.69 18.19 -21.57
N ARG A 261 -9.08 17.85 -22.71
CA ARG A 261 -8.23 18.76 -23.50
C ARG A 261 -8.88 20.13 -23.77
N PRO A 262 -10.16 20.22 -24.23
CA PRO A 262 -10.79 21.51 -24.50
C PRO A 262 -10.97 22.37 -23.24
N ILE A 263 -11.14 21.75 -22.08
CA ILE A 263 -11.36 22.45 -20.81
C ILE A 263 -10.05 23.05 -20.29
N LEU A 264 -8.93 22.34 -20.49
CA LEU A 264 -7.61 22.80 -20.09
C LEU A 264 -7.06 23.94 -20.97
N HIS A 265 -7.55 24.06 -22.21
CA HIS A 265 -7.16 25.12 -23.16
C HIS A 265 -7.99 26.39 -23.00
N ARG A 266 -9.15 26.34 -22.36
CA ARG A 266 -9.91 27.54 -22.02
C ARG A 266 -9.14 28.32 -20.94
N THR A 267 -8.21 29.17 -21.35
CA THR A 267 -7.69 30.25 -20.50
C THR A 267 -8.88 31.08 -20.05
N ARG A 268 -8.91 31.53 -18.79
CA ARG A 268 -9.84 32.57 -18.36
C ARG A 268 -9.69 33.71 -19.36
N SER A 269 -10.73 33.98 -20.17
CA SER A 269 -10.90 35.31 -20.71
C SER A 269 -11.08 36.27 -19.54
N PRO A 270 -10.38 37.39 -19.53
CA PRO A 270 -10.37 38.34 -18.43
C PRO A 270 -11.77 38.83 -18.09
#